data_ce007292c17808223990fc9ebfffb99b
#
_entry.id   ce007292c17808223990fc9ebfffb99b
#
_cell.length_a   1.000
_cell.length_b   1.000
_cell.length_c   1.000
_cell.angle_alpha   90.00
_cell.angle_beta   90.00
_cell.angle_gamma   90.00
#
_symmetry.space_group_name_H-M   'P 1'
#
loop_
_entity.id
_entity.type
_entity.pdbx_description
1 polymer ?
#
loop_
_entity_poly.entity_id
_entity_poly.type
_entity_poly.pdbx_seq_one_letter_code
_entity_poly.pdbx_strand_id
1 'polypeptide(L)'
;MSLVLVTGGGGFIGSNLVRALLERGDEVRVLDNFSTGSRTNLTDLDVEIVEGELRSYERVHNAVRGTEVVYHLGALGSVPRSVQDPLTSSAVNIEGTLNVLLAARDEQVRRVVFSSSSSVYGSTGALPRTEEMAPDPISPYGVAKLAAERYCISFSRVYESLETVVLRYFNVFGPRQSPHSQYAAVVPLFLTAIANGEPITIYGDGEQSRDFTYISNVVDATMRAAESAGANGHIFNVAAGQPASVNELADLIGRILGKPVEKLFAPPRPGDVRDSWADVTAANDALGYKLLMPLEEGLRLTAGALLV
;
A
#
# COMPACT_ATOMS: atom_id res chain seq x y z
N MET A 1 5.21 -16.52 -19.53
CA MET A 1 3.90 -16.17 -18.94
C MET A 1 3.75 -16.99 -17.70
N SER A 2 3.65 -16.38 -16.54
CA SER A 2 3.35 -17.06 -15.28
C SER A 2 1.99 -16.61 -14.78
N LEU A 3 1.22 -17.54 -14.19
CA LEU A 3 0.00 -17.18 -13.48
C LEU A 3 0.38 -16.61 -12.12
N VAL A 4 -0.07 -15.39 -11.85
CA VAL A 4 0.17 -14.71 -10.57
C VAL A 4 -1.14 -14.35 -9.89
N LEU A 5 -1.15 -14.34 -8.56
CA LEU A 5 -2.30 -13.91 -7.77
C LEU A 5 -2.07 -12.51 -7.20
N VAL A 6 -3.08 -11.65 -7.34
CA VAL A 6 -3.14 -10.36 -6.62
C VAL A 6 -4.33 -10.39 -5.67
N THR A 7 -4.09 -10.49 -4.36
CA THR A 7 -5.16 -10.30 -3.38
C THR A 7 -5.40 -8.81 -3.18
N GLY A 8 -6.66 -8.39 -3.06
CA GLY A 8 -7.00 -6.96 -3.02
C GLY A 8 -6.83 -6.26 -4.37
N GLY A 9 -6.93 -7.01 -5.48
CA GLY A 9 -6.72 -6.48 -6.83
C GLY A 9 -7.79 -5.47 -7.29
N GLY A 10 -8.96 -5.45 -6.69
CA GLY A 10 -10.00 -4.43 -6.92
C GLY A 10 -9.73 -3.10 -6.19
N GLY A 11 -8.74 -3.07 -5.27
CA GLY A 11 -8.35 -1.89 -4.53
C GLY A 11 -7.48 -0.92 -5.33
N PHE A 12 -7.11 0.21 -4.69
CA PHE A 12 -6.28 1.26 -5.29
C PHE A 12 -4.92 0.73 -5.77
N ILE A 13 -4.09 0.20 -4.86
CA ILE A 13 -2.76 -0.28 -5.21
C ILE A 13 -2.86 -1.54 -6.08
N GLY A 14 -3.76 -2.47 -5.70
CA GLY A 14 -3.92 -3.74 -6.41
C GLY A 14 -4.30 -3.57 -7.87
N SER A 15 -5.23 -2.69 -8.21
CA SER A 15 -5.66 -2.49 -9.60
C SER A 15 -4.59 -1.82 -10.49
N ASN A 16 -3.72 -1.01 -9.90
CA ASN A 16 -2.54 -0.48 -10.59
C ASN A 16 -1.50 -1.57 -10.84
N LEU A 17 -1.27 -2.44 -9.85
CA LEU A 17 -0.35 -3.59 -10.00
C LEU A 17 -0.87 -4.60 -11.03
N VAL A 18 -2.18 -4.93 -11.01
CA VAL A 18 -2.80 -5.82 -11.99
C VAL A 18 -2.55 -5.34 -13.42
N ARG A 19 -2.75 -4.04 -13.70
CA ARG A 19 -2.47 -3.46 -15.03
C ARG A 19 -1.02 -3.65 -15.44
N ALA A 20 -0.07 -3.33 -14.56
CA ALA A 20 1.35 -3.45 -14.85
C ALA A 20 1.78 -4.92 -15.08
N LEU A 21 1.19 -5.87 -14.35
CA LEU A 21 1.44 -7.30 -14.54
C LEU A 21 0.92 -7.79 -15.90
N LEU A 22 -0.29 -7.38 -16.29
CA LEU A 22 -0.83 -7.68 -17.63
C LEU A 22 0.00 -7.04 -18.75
N GLU A 23 0.45 -5.79 -18.57
CA GLU A 23 1.35 -5.11 -19.51
C GLU A 23 2.71 -5.82 -19.65
N ARG A 24 3.18 -6.46 -18.58
CA ARG A 24 4.37 -7.32 -18.59
C ARG A 24 4.13 -8.66 -19.34
N GLY A 25 2.88 -9.06 -19.53
CA GLY A 25 2.48 -10.30 -20.19
C GLY A 25 2.22 -11.47 -19.24
N ASP A 26 1.95 -11.21 -17.96
CA ASP A 26 1.53 -12.23 -16.99
C ASP A 26 0.03 -12.57 -17.15
N GLU A 27 -0.34 -13.78 -16.78
CA GLU A 27 -1.72 -14.15 -16.49
C GLU A 27 -2.03 -13.76 -15.05
N VAL A 28 -3.10 -12.98 -14.83
CA VAL A 28 -3.40 -12.44 -13.51
C VAL A 28 -4.72 -12.97 -12.99
N ARG A 29 -4.67 -13.57 -11.80
CA ARG A 29 -5.85 -13.88 -10.99
C ARG A 29 -5.98 -12.87 -9.86
N VAL A 30 -7.19 -12.44 -9.56
CA VAL A 30 -7.51 -11.49 -8.48
C VAL A 30 -8.38 -12.19 -7.44
N LEU A 31 -8.00 -12.09 -6.17
CA LEU A 31 -8.88 -12.42 -5.03
C LEU A 31 -9.30 -11.12 -4.34
N ASP A 32 -10.59 -10.80 -4.35
CA ASP A 32 -11.14 -9.61 -3.70
C ASP A 32 -12.60 -9.86 -3.26
N ASN A 33 -13.02 -9.27 -2.15
CA ASN A 33 -14.43 -9.27 -1.72
C ASN A 33 -15.14 -7.95 -2.01
N PHE A 34 -14.43 -7.00 -2.62
CA PHE A 34 -14.89 -5.67 -3.00
C PHE A 34 -15.49 -4.83 -1.85
N SER A 35 -15.12 -5.15 -0.59
CA SER A 35 -15.60 -4.40 0.58
C SER A 35 -15.02 -2.98 0.67
N THR A 36 -13.85 -2.74 0.08
CA THR A 36 -13.18 -1.44 0.01
C THR A 36 -12.68 -1.11 -1.40
N GLY A 37 -12.46 -2.10 -2.22
CA GLY A 37 -12.16 -1.98 -3.64
C GLY A 37 -13.42 -1.83 -4.50
N SER A 38 -13.23 -1.69 -5.82
CA SER A 38 -14.32 -1.61 -6.79
C SER A 38 -14.08 -2.56 -7.96
N ARG A 39 -15.16 -3.25 -8.40
CA ARG A 39 -15.12 -4.04 -9.64
C ARG A 39 -14.82 -3.18 -10.86
N THR A 40 -15.24 -1.90 -10.84
CA THR A 40 -14.97 -0.96 -11.94
C THR A 40 -13.49 -0.75 -12.20
N ASN A 41 -12.63 -0.98 -11.22
CA ASN A 41 -11.18 -0.90 -11.39
C ASN A 41 -10.60 -2.02 -12.28
N LEU A 42 -11.40 -3.09 -12.54
CA LEU A 42 -10.98 -4.30 -13.27
C LEU A 42 -11.81 -4.58 -14.53
N THR A 43 -12.86 -3.79 -14.85
CA THR A 43 -13.81 -4.12 -15.91
C THR A 43 -13.23 -4.16 -17.33
N ASP A 44 -12.15 -3.45 -17.56
CA ASP A 44 -11.45 -3.35 -18.84
C ASP A 44 -10.21 -4.28 -18.94
N LEU A 45 -10.05 -5.19 -17.98
CA LEU A 45 -8.89 -6.06 -17.85
C LEU A 45 -9.27 -7.54 -18.06
N ASP A 46 -8.41 -8.26 -18.76
CA ASP A 46 -8.53 -9.70 -18.93
C ASP A 46 -7.91 -10.41 -17.73
N VAL A 47 -8.71 -10.61 -16.66
CA VAL A 47 -8.28 -11.22 -15.41
C VAL A 47 -9.30 -12.23 -14.91
N GLU A 48 -8.81 -13.30 -14.31
CA GLU A 48 -9.66 -14.23 -13.54
C GLU A 48 -10.00 -13.61 -12.18
N ILE A 49 -11.28 -13.43 -11.87
CA ILE A 49 -11.73 -12.89 -10.58
C ILE A 49 -12.30 -14.02 -9.71
N VAL A 50 -11.64 -14.27 -8.60
CA VAL A 50 -12.16 -15.09 -7.49
C VAL A 50 -12.72 -14.15 -6.43
N GLU A 51 -14.06 -14.09 -6.35
CA GLU A 51 -14.69 -13.29 -5.29
C GLU A 51 -14.67 -14.05 -3.98
N GLY A 52 -14.04 -13.44 -2.95
CA GLY A 52 -13.91 -14.09 -1.66
C GLY A 52 -13.19 -13.27 -0.61
N GLU A 53 -13.35 -13.69 0.63
CA GLU A 53 -12.69 -13.09 1.78
C GLU A 53 -11.39 -13.80 2.16
N LEU A 54 -10.39 -13.02 2.60
CA LEU A 54 -9.13 -13.56 3.11
C LEU A 54 -9.29 -14.46 4.34
N ARG A 55 -10.35 -14.24 5.13
CA ARG A 55 -10.68 -15.09 6.29
C ARG A 55 -11.18 -16.48 5.92
N SER A 56 -11.60 -16.70 4.67
CA SER A 56 -11.98 -18.03 4.19
C SER A 56 -10.78 -18.75 3.59
N TYR A 57 -10.21 -19.68 4.34
CA TYR A 57 -9.08 -20.49 3.86
C TYR A 57 -9.40 -21.19 2.53
N GLU A 58 -10.59 -21.75 2.39
CA GLU A 58 -11.02 -22.43 1.15
C GLU A 58 -10.96 -21.49 -0.07
N ARG A 59 -11.47 -20.26 0.08
CA ARG A 59 -11.45 -19.27 -1.01
C ARG A 59 -10.03 -18.84 -1.35
N VAL A 60 -9.21 -18.61 -0.33
CA VAL A 60 -7.79 -18.26 -0.50
C VAL A 60 -7.05 -19.41 -1.18
N HIS A 61 -7.22 -20.65 -0.72
CA HIS A 61 -6.55 -21.81 -1.29
C HIS A 61 -6.94 -22.02 -2.76
N ASN A 62 -8.23 -21.88 -3.10
CA ASN A 62 -8.68 -21.96 -4.49
C ASN A 62 -8.07 -20.85 -5.37
N ALA A 63 -7.92 -19.63 -4.83
CA ALA A 63 -7.30 -18.53 -5.56
C ALA A 63 -5.79 -18.71 -5.77
N VAL A 64 -5.08 -19.30 -4.80
CA VAL A 64 -3.64 -19.51 -4.84
C VAL A 64 -3.25 -20.67 -5.78
N ARG A 65 -4.15 -21.64 -5.99
CA ARG A 65 -3.84 -22.85 -6.75
C ARG A 65 -3.23 -22.58 -8.11
N GLY A 66 -2.06 -23.16 -8.37
CA GLY A 66 -1.33 -23.08 -9.64
C GLY A 66 -0.66 -21.73 -9.91
N THR A 67 -0.65 -20.80 -8.94
CA THR A 67 0.06 -19.53 -9.10
C THR A 67 1.55 -19.67 -8.75
N GLU A 68 2.40 -18.95 -9.47
CA GLU A 68 3.85 -18.92 -9.20
C GLU A 68 4.20 -17.89 -8.12
N VAL A 69 3.54 -16.72 -8.15
CA VAL A 69 3.78 -15.62 -7.22
C VAL A 69 2.45 -15.10 -6.69
N VAL A 70 2.42 -14.79 -5.40
CA VAL A 70 1.29 -14.12 -4.75
C VAL A 70 1.71 -12.72 -4.33
N TYR A 71 1.05 -11.70 -4.90
CA TYR A 71 1.10 -10.31 -4.43
C TYR A 71 -0.01 -10.08 -3.42
N HIS A 72 0.35 -10.07 -2.14
CA HIS A 72 -0.64 -9.98 -1.05
C HIS A 72 -0.84 -8.53 -0.61
N LEU A 73 -1.85 -7.86 -1.23
CA LEU A 73 -2.24 -6.49 -0.94
C LEU A 73 -3.60 -6.39 -0.23
N GLY A 74 -4.38 -7.47 -0.22
CA GLY A 74 -5.68 -7.51 0.43
C GLY A 74 -5.57 -7.23 1.93
N ALA A 75 -6.25 -6.19 2.39
CA ALA A 75 -6.24 -5.74 3.78
C ALA A 75 -7.36 -4.74 4.06
N LEU A 76 -7.72 -4.54 5.32
CA LEU A 76 -8.44 -3.36 5.77
C LEU A 76 -7.42 -2.26 6.13
N GLY A 77 -7.13 -1.38 5.16
CA GLY A 77 -6.01 -0.44 5.16
C GLY A 77 -6.31 0.91 5.82
N SER A 78 -7.05 0.96 6.94
CA SER A 78 -7.43 2.23 7.58
C SER A 78 -7.14 2.24 9.08
N VAL A 79 -6.30 3.18 9.52
CA VAL A 79 -6.01 3.39 10.94
C VAL A 79 -7.28 3.75 11.72
N PRO A 80 -8.10 4.76 11.32
CA PRO A 80 -9.33 5.08 12.05
C PRO A 80 -10.33 3.92 12.13
N ARG A 81 -10.50 3.15 11.04
CA ARG A 81 -11.33 1.94 11.06
C ARG A 81 -10.82 0.93 12.07
N SER A 82 -9.52 0.70 12.12
CA SER A 82 -8.93 -0.27 13.05
C SER A 82 -9.10 0.10 14.52
N VAL A 83 -9.19 1.39 14.83
CA VAL A 83 -9.51 1.90 16.18
C VAL A 83 -10.98 1.65 16.50
N GLN A 84 -11.88 1.82 15.54
CA GLN A 84 -13.32 1.59 15.73
C GLN A 84 -13.68 0.09 15.80
N ASP A 85 -13.05 -0.73 14.97
CA ASP A 85 -13.26 -2.19 14.90
C ASP A 85 -11.93 -2.94 14.79
N PRO A 86 -11.22 -3.09 15.92
CA PRO A 86 -9.94 -3.79 15.93
C PRO A 86 -10.08 -5.30 15.70
N LEU A 87 -11.20 -5.91 16.03
CA LEU A 87 -11.42 -7.35 15.85
C LEU A 87 -11.48 -7.71 14.36
N THR A 88 -12.33 -7.04 13.60
CA THR A 88 -12.42 -7.28 12.15
C THR A 88 -11.10 -6.91 11.45
N SER A 89 -10.46 -5.81 11.88
CA SER A 89 -9.16 -5.40 11.34
C SER A 89 -8.10 -6.49 11.57
N SER A 90 -8.01 -7.06 12.76
CA SER A 90 -7.09 -8.15 13.09
C SER A 90 -7.41 -9.43 12.33
N ALA A 91 -8.68 -9.84 12.28
CA ALA A 91 -9.10 -11.05 11.58
C ALA A 91 -8.74 -10.98 10.08
N VAL A 92 -8.99 -9.84 9.41
CA VAL A 92 -8.65 -9.70 7.99
C VAL A 92 -7.13 -9.60 7.78
N ASN A 93 -6.44 -8.78 8.56
CA ASN A 93 -5.05 -8.44 8.29
C ASN A 93 -4.05 -9.46 8.86
N ILE A 94 -4.39 -10.21 9.91
CA ILE A 94 -3.52 -11.25 10.50
C ILE A 94 -3.94 -12.64 10.04
N GLU A 95 -5.17 -13.08 10.35
CA GLU A 95 -5.64 -14.41 9.97
C GLU A 95 -5.72 -14.57 8.46
N GLY A 96 -6.18 -13.50 7.75
CA GLY A 96 -6.20 -13.48 6.29
C GLY A 96 -4.80 -13.63 5.69
N THR A 97 -3.78 -12.99 6.26
CA THR A 97 -2.38 -13.18 5.82
C THR A 97 -1.88 -14.60 6.10
N LEU A 98 -2.23 -15.18 7.27
CA LEU A 98 -1.90 -16.56 7.58
C LEU A 98 -2.53 -17.54 6.59
N ASN A 99 -3.79 -17.33 6.20
CA ASN A 99 -4.45 -18.15 5.20
C ASN A 99 -3.74 -18.10 3.85
N VAL A 100 -3.27 -16.91 3.43
CA VAL A 100 -2.49 -16.76 2.20
C VAL A 100 -1.16 -17.49 2.29
N LEU A 101 -0.43 -17.35 3.39
CA LEU A 101 0.86 -18.01 3.58
C LEU A 101 0.73 -19.54 3.65
N LEU A 102 -0.30 -20.05 4.33
CA LEU A 102 -0.59 -21.49 4.40
C LEU A 102 -0.94 -22.04 3.02
N ALA A 103 -1.85 -21.39 2.30
CA ALA A 103 -2.22 -21.80 0.95
C ALA A 103 -1.03 -21.73 -0.01
N ALA A 104 -0.20 -20.68 0.07
CA ALA A 104 1.00 -20.55 -0.75
C ALA A 104 2.03 -21.68 -0.48
N ARG A 105 2.21 -22.07 0.78
CA ARG A 105 3.04 -23.22 1.16
C ARG A 105 2.48 -24.53 0.57
N ASP A 106 1.18 -24.76 0.74
CA ASP A 106 0.54 -26.02 0.36
C ASP A 106 0.49 -26.21 -1.16
N GLU A 107 0.34 -25.11 -1.91
CA GLU A 107 0.35 -25.08 -3.38
C GLU A 107 1.76 -24.87 -3.98
N GLN A 108 2.81 -24.87 -3.15
CA GLN A 108 4.21 -24.71 -3.56
C GLN A 108 4.49 -23.42 -4.36
N VAL A 109 3.82 -22.34 -3.99
CA VAL A 109 4.08 -20.99 -4.54
C VAL A 109 5.54 -20.63 -4.28
N ARG A 110 6.22 -20.15 -5.29
CA ARG A 110 7.63 -19.74 -5.17
C ARG A 110 7.80 -18.57 -4.22
N ARG A 111 6.98 -17.52 -4.34
CA ARG A 111 7.16 -16.29 -3.55
C ARG A 111 5.84 -15.59 -3.20
N VAL A 112 5.77 -15.10 -1.98
CA VAL A 112 4.74 -14.15 -1.52
C VAL A 112 5.37 -12.78 -1.31
N VAL A 113 4.88 -11.75 -2.01
CA VAL A 113 5.24 -10.34 -1.78
C VAL A 113 4.13 -9.69 -0.95
N PHE A 114 4.44 -9.33 0.28
CA PHE A 114 3.48 -8.79 1.24
C PHE A 114 3.55 -7.28 1.34
N SER A 115 2.41 -6.60 1.17
CA SER A 115 2.29 -5.17 1.41
C SER A 115 2.12 -4.86 2.89
N SER A 116 3.17 -4.38 3.52
CA SER A 116 3.14 -3.79 4.85
C SER A 116 2.94 -2.27 4.79
N SER A 117 3.23 -1.57 5.87
CA SER A 117 2.95 -0.14 6.02
C SER A 117 3.98 0.55 6.90
N SER A 118 4.28 1.81 6.62
CA SER A 118 5.04 2.69 7.53
C SER A 118 4.43 2.83 8.92
N SER A 119 3.14 2.49 9.09
CA SER A 119 2.44 2.50 10.38
C SER A 119 3.06 1.55 11.42
N VAL A 120 3.90 0.60 11.00
CA VAL A 120 4.63 -0.30 11.91
C VAL A 120 5.70 0.42 12.73
N TYR A 121 6.21 1.55 12.23
CA TYR A 121 7.25 2.31 12.92
C TYR A 121 6.72 3.11 14.12
N GLY A 122 5.44 3.48 14.12
CA GLY A 122 4.88 4.36 15.15
C GLY A 122 5.43 5.78 15.11
N SER A 123 5.39 6.46 16.27
CA SER A 123 5.77 7.88 16.40
C SER A 123 7.19 8.09 16.94
N THR A 124 7.84 7.05 17.46
CA THR A 124 9.16 7.12 18.11
C THR A 124 10.27 6.79 17.14
N GLY A 125 11.49 7.23 17.47
CA GLY A 125 12.71 6.92 16.72
C GLY A 125 13.18 8.05 15.80
N ALA A 126 14.38 7.83 15.24
CA ALA A 126 15.05 8.78 14.35
C ALA A 126 14.39 8.83 12.96
N LEU A 127 14.72 9.85 12.19
CA LEU A 127 14.38 10.01 10.78
C LEU A 127 15.68 10.14 9.97
N PRO A 128 15.76 9.60 8.77
CA PRO A 128 14.74 8.77 8.08
C PRO A 128 14.49 7.44 8.77
N ARG A 129 13.31 6.82 8.51
CA ARG A 129 13.01 5.48 8.98
C ARG A 129 13.83 4.45 8.21
N THR A 130 14.54 3.56 8.92
CA THR A 130 15.25 2.42 8.35
C THR A 130 14.62 1.11 8.79
N GLU A 131 14.81 0.03 8.01
CA GLU A 131 14.21 -1.28 8.28
C GLU A 131 14.73 -1.92 9.57
N GLU A 132 15.92 -1.54 10.02
CA GLU A 132 16.58 -2.01 11.23
C GLU A 132 15.98 -1.45 12.53
N MET A 133 15.24 -0.34 12.43
CA MET A 133 14.58 0.26 13.59
C MET A 133 13.55 -0.70 14.19
N ALA A 134 13.55 -0.78 15.52
CA ALA A 134 12.55 -1.55 16.24
C ALA A 134 11.15 -0.98 15.96
N PRO A 135 10.19 -1.77 15.45
CA PRO A 135 8.83 -1.33 15.24
C PRO A 135 8.12 -1.03 16.56
N ASP A 136 7.36 0.08 16.61
CA ASP A 136 6.58 0.49 17.78
C ASP A 136 5.20 1.05 17.35
N PRO A 137 4.32 0.20 16.74
CA PRO A 137 3.06 0.64 16.18
C PRO A 137 2.09 1.15 17.26
N ILE A 138 1.50 2.33 17.00
CA ILE A 138 0.56 2.99 17.93
C ILE A 138 -0.92 2.74 17.59
N SER A 139 -1.22 2.03 16.52
CA SER A 139 -2.59 1.72 16.08
C SER A 139 -2.81 0.23 15.92
N PRO A 140 -4.06 -0.27 16.09
CA PRO A 140 -4.38 -1.67 15.83
C PRO A 140 -4.04 -2.12 14.41
N TYR A 141 -4.18 -1.23 13.42
CA TYR A 141 -3.73 -1.48 12.04
C TYR A 141 -2.22 -1.71 11.95
N GLY A 142 -1.42 -0.83 12.58
CA GLY A 142 0.04 -0.98 12.60
C GLY A 142 0.48 -2.27 13.31
N VAL A 143 -0.17 -2.62 14.44
CA VAL A 143 0.06 -3.89 15.15
C VAL A 143 -0.26 -5.09 14.26
N ALA A 144 -1.41 -5.06 13.56
CA ALA A 144 -1.80 -6.14 12.67
C ALA A 144 -0.82 -6.32 11.49
N LYS A 145 -0.36 -5.20 10.88
CA LYS A 145 0.65 -5.25 9.83
C LYS A 145 1.98 -5.79 10.33
N LEU A 146 2.43 -5.38 11.52
CA LEU A 146 3.65 -5.92 12.14
C LEU A 146 3.54 -7.42 12.42
N ALA A 147 2.42 -7.88 12.95
CA ALA A 147 2.19 -9.31 13.18
C ALA A 147 2.27 -10.10 11.87
N ALA A 148 1.64 -9.60 10.80
CA ALA A 148 1.69 -10.21 9.46
C ALA A 148 3.12 -10.22 8.88
N GLU A 149 3.92 -9.14 9.06
CA GLU A 149 5.33 -9.13 8.70
C GLU A 149 6.11 -10.28 9.38
N ARG A 150 5.89 -10.45 10.69
CA ARG A 150 6.57 -11.50 11.46
C ARG A 150 6.20 -12.89 10.99
N TYR A 151 4.95 -13.12 10.59
CA TYR A 151 4.55 -14.38 9.96
C TYR A 151 5.24 -14.59 8.61
N CYS A 152 5.29 -13.58 7.73
CA CYS A 152 6.01 -13.69 6.47
C CYS A 152 7.47 -14.09 6.69
N ILE A 153 8.19 -13.39 7.59
CA ILE A 153 9.60 -13.70 7.89
C ILE A 153 9.76 -15.07 8.55
N SER A 154 8.82 -15.48 9.42
CA SER A 154 8.84 -16.80 10.02
C SER A 154 8.67 -17.90 8.97
N PHE A 155 7.72 -17.71 8.03
CA PHE A 155 7.44 -18.71 6.98
C PHE A 155 8.64 -18.90 6.05
N SER A 156 9.33 -17.84 5.62
CA SER A 156 10.53 -17.97 4.80
C SER A 156 11.71 -18.67 5.50
N ARG A 157 11.72 -18.68 6.83
CA ARG A 157 12.75 -19.36 7.62
C ARG A 157 12.43 -20.82 7.92
N VAL A 158 11.14 -21.14 8.07
CA VAL A 158 10.67 -22.46 8.47
C VAL A 158 10.38 -23.35 7.26
N TYR A 159 9.88 -22.77 6.18
CA TYR A 159 9.50 -23.49 4.97
C TYR A 159 10.43 -23.12 3.81
N GLU A 160 11.44 -23.95 3.56
CA GLU A 160 12.50 -23.70 2.55
C GLU A 160 11.96 -23.48 1.13
N SER A 161 10.79 -24.04 0.81
CA SER A 161 10.15 -23.91 -0.51
C SER A 161 9.36 -22.61 -0.72
N LEU A 162 9.13 -21.81 0.33
CA LEU A 162 8.34 -20.60 0.25
C LEU A 162 9.19 -19.35 0.56
N GLU A 163 9.43 -18.55 -0.44
CA GLU A 163 10.07 -17.26 -0.26
C GLU A 163 9.05 -16.19 0.13
N THR A 164 9.43 -15.25 1.00
CA THR A 164 8.61 -14.10 1.34
C THR A 164 9.40 -12.81 1.29
N VAL A 165 8.77 -11.74 0.79
CA VAL A 165 9.33 -10.39 0.78
C VAL A 165 8.31 -9.43 1.36
N VAL A 166 8.74 -8.55 2.24
CA VAL A 166 7.88 -7.57 2.91
C VAL A 166 8.21 -6.17 2.43
N LEU A 167 7.20 -5.41 2.01
CA LEU A 167 7.34 -4.04 1.55
C LEU A 167 6.57 -3.08 2.47
N ARG A 168 7.25 -2.16 3.15
CA ARG A 168 6.65 -1.10 3.97
C ARG A 168 6.36 0.11 3.10
N TYR A 169 5.12 0.27 2.66
CA TYR A 169 4.71 1.41 1.84
C TYR A 169 4.53 2.67 2.67
N PHE A 170 4.98 3.82 2.11
CA PHE A 170 4.81 5.15 2.69
C PHE A 170 3.85 5.98 1.83
N ASN A 171 2.79 6.50 2.44
CA ASN A 171 1.80 7.45 1.93
C ASN A 171 1.55 7.40 0.41
N VAL A 172 1.15 6.23 -0.08
CA VAL A 172 0.92 5.99 -1.50
C VAL A 172 -0.24 6.84 -2.01
N PHE A 173 -0.06 7.46 -3.18
CA PHE A 173 -1.10 8.22 -3.86
C PHE A 173 -1.07 7.98 -5.38
N GLY A 174 -2.18 8.25 -6.07
CA GLY A 174 -2.27 8.10 -7.52
C GLY A 174 -3.68 7.82 -8.04
N PRO A 175 -3.81 7.56 -9.34
CA PRO A 175 -5.06 7.20 -10.00
C PRO A 175 -5.77 6.01 -9.32
N ARG A 176 -7.12 6.03 -9.34
CA ARG A 176 -8.00 5.04 -8.71
C ARG A 176 -8.02 5.05 -7.18
N GLN A 177 -7.38 6.05 -6.54
CA GLN A 177 -7.53 6.30 -5.12
C GLN A 177 -8.81 7.09 -4.88
N SER A 178 -9.80 6.51 -4.18
CA SER A 178 -11.11 7.12 -4.00
C SER A 178 -11.08 8.32 -3.04
N PRO A 179 -11.58 9.50 -3.44
CA PRO A 179 -11.80 10.63 -2.54
C PRO A 179 -13.04 10.44 -1.65
N HIS A 180 -13.95 9.53 -2.01
CA HIS A 180 -15.23 9.32 -1.34
C HIS A 180 -15.21 8.28 -0.23
N SER A 181 -14.04 7.69 0.05
CA SER A 181 -13.89 6.77 1.18
C SER A 181 -14.07 7.54 2.50
N GLN A 182 -14.79 6.96 3.46
CA GLN A 182 -14.91 7.51 4.82
C GLN A 182 -13.56 7.87 5.46
N TYR A 183 -12.51 7.22 5.00
CA TYR A 183 -11.13 7.38 5.46
C TYR A 183 -10.20 7.77 4.30
N ALA A 184 -10.68 8.64 3.40
CA ALA A 184 -9.90 9.07 2.24
C ALA A 184 -8.56 9.70 2.64
N ALA A 185 -7.54 9.44 1.83
CA ALA A 185 -6.21 10.00 2.03
C ALA A 185 -6.16 11.50 1.67
N VAL A 186 -5.17 12.21 2.19
CA VAL A 186 -5.06 13.66 2.05
C VAL A 186 -4.95 14.12 0.59
N VAL A 187 -4.22 13.38 -0.27
CA VAL A 187 -4.02 13.79 -1.68
C VAL A 187 -5.32 13.85 -2.46
N PRO A 188 -6.15 12.78 -2.56
CA PRO A 188 -7.40 12.84 -3.29
C PRO A 188 -8.40 13.83 -2.67
N LEU A 189 -8.41 14.01 -1.33
CA LEU A 189 -9.26 15.01 -0.67
C LEU A 189 -8.88 16.43 -1.08
N PHE A 190 -7.58 16.78 -1.04
CA PHE A 190 -7.12 18.12 -1.39
C PHE A 190 -7.31 18.41 -2.88
N LEU A 191 -6.99 17.45 -3.75
CA LEU A 191 -7.23 17.60 -5.19
C LEU A 191 -8.70 17.89 -5.49
N THR A 192 -9.61 17.13 -4.90
CA THR A 192 -11.06 17.32 -5.13
C THR A 192 -11.55 18.65 -4.58
N ALA A 193 -11.22 19.00 -3.34
CA ALA A 193 -11.66 20.24 -2.71
C ALA A 193 -11.13 21.49 -3.46
N ILE A 194 -9.83 21.53 -3.74
CA ILE A 194 -9.22 22.67 -4.46
C ILE A 194 -9.76 22.77 -5.88
N ALA A 195 -9.96 21.65 -6.58
CA ALA A 195 -10.57 21.66 -7.91
C ALA A 195 -11.99 22.23 -7.90
N ASN A 196 -12.75 22.00 -6.85
CA ASN A 196 -14.10 22.53 -6.67
C ASN A 196 -14.13 23.99 -6.14
N GLY A 197 -12.98 24.55 -5.76
CA GLY A 197 -12.93 25.87 -5.09
C GLY A 197 -13.41 25.82 -3.64
N GLU A 198 -13.36 24.66 -3.01
CA GLU A 198 -13.74 24.44 -1.61
C GLU A 198 -12.51 24.54 -0.69
N PRO A 199 -12.67 24.99 0.55
CA PRO A 199 -11.56 25.04 1.51
C PRO A 199 -11.12 23.64 1.89
N ILE A 200 -9.82 23.47 2.14
CA ILE A 200 -9.25 22.23 2.66
C ILE A 200 -9.11 22.30 4.18
N THR A 201 -9.32 21.15 4.86
CA THR A 201 -9.09 21.04 6.30
C THR A 201 -7.73 20.43 6.59
N ILE A 202 -6.88 21.16 7.31
CA ILE A 202 -5.57 20.71 7.80
C ILE A 202 -5.69 20.47 9.30
N TYR A 203 -5.37 19.24 9.73
CA TYR A 203 -5.35 18.88 11.15
C TYR A 203 -3.96 19.18 11.73
N GLY A 204 -3.90 20.02 12.76
CA GLY A 204 -2.65 20.58 13.29
C GLY A 204 -2.22 21.86 12.60
N ASP A 205 -0.91 22.12 12.59
CA ASP A 205 -0.29 23.32 12.00
C ASP A 205 0.06 23.19 10.51
N GLY A 206 -0.09 22.00 9.94
CA GLY A 206 0.26 21.70 8.55
C GLY A 206 1.74 21.46 8.30
N GLU A 207 2.59 21.58 9.32
CA GLU A 207 4.04 21.34 9.22
C GLU A 207 4.41 19.86 9.43
N GLN A 208 3.44 19.01 9.75
CA GLN A 208 3.67 17.55 9.79
C GLN A 208 4.07 17.05 8.40
N SER A 209 5.16 16.28 8.34
CA SER A 209 5.72 15.81 7.09
C SER A 209 5.37 14.36 6.76
N ARG A 210 5.25 14.06 5.47
CA ARG A 210 4.99 12.72 4.93
C ARG A 210 5.86 12.48 3.70
N ASP A 211 6.20 11.21 3.50
CA ASP A 211 6.82 10.73 2.29
C ASP A 211 5.74 10.29 1.30
N PHE A 212 5.32 11.20 0.44
CA PHE A 212 4.27 10.94 -0.54
C PHE A 212 4.83 10.18 -1.73
N THR A 213 4.44 8.94 -1.87
CA THR A 213 4.98 8.02 -2.88
C THR A 213 3.95 7.77 -3.98
N TYR A 214 4.28 8.16 -5.21
CA TYR A 214 3.38 7.92 -6.34
C TYR A 214 3.27 6.44 -6.67
N ILE A 215 2.08 6.02 -7.08
CA ILE A 215 1.71 4.61 -7.25
C ILE A 215 2.63 3.83 -8.19
N SER A 216 3.17 4.44 -9.27
CA SER A 216 4.06 3.70 -10.17
C SER A 216 5.38 3.29 -9.51
N ASN A 217 5.89 4.08 -8.55
CA ASN A 217 7.08 3.72 -7.77
C ASN A 217 6.81 2.48 -6.91
N VAL A 218 5.61 2.41 -6.31
CA VAL A 218 5.20 1.27 -5.47
C VAL A 218 4.98 0.02 -6.31
N VAL A 219 4.37 0.15 -7.48
CA VAL A 219 4.16 -0.96 -8.42
C VAL A 219 5.51 -1.51 -8.91
N ASP A 220 6.43 -0.64 -9.34
CA ASP A 220 7.77 -1.06 -9.78
C ASP A 220 8.52 -1.80 -8.66
N ALA A 221 8.55 -1.25 -7.44
CA ALA A 221 9.18 -1.90 -6.30
C ALA A 221 8.56 -3.28 -5.98
N THR A 222 7.22 -3.38 -6.10
CA THR A 222 6.49 -4.62 -5.82
C THR A 222 6.80 -5.70 -6.85
N MET A 223 6.89 -5.34 -8.14
CA MET A 223 7.26 -6.26 -9.20
C MET A 223 8.72 -6.70 -9.06
N ARG A 224 9.65 -5.79 -8.76
CA ARG A 224 11.07 -6.11 -8.50
C ARG A 224 11.24 -7.02 -7.30
N ALA A 225 10.48 -6.83 -6.24
CA ALA A 225 10.52 -7.70 -5.06
C ALA A 225 10.12 -9.15 -5.38
N ALA A 226 9.27 -9.37 -6.37
CA ALA A 226 8.92 -10.72 -6.84
C ALA A 226 10.07 -11.41 -7.59
N GLU A 227 10.98 -10.65 -8.20
CA GLU A 227 12.03 -11.17 -9.09
C GLU A 227 13.42 -11.21 -8.43
N SER A 228 13.71 -10.29 -7.52
CA SER A 228 15.03 -10.17 -6.91
C SER A 228 15.43 -11.40 -6.10
N ALA A 229 16.52 -12.06 -6.50
CA ALA A 229 17.03 -13.26 -5.84
C ALA A 229 17.45 -13.02 -4.38
N GLY A 230 17.95 -11.81 -4.06
CA GLY A 230 18.39 -11.44 -2.71
C GLY A 230 17.30 -10.94 -1.77
N ALA A 231 16.03 -10.95 -2.20
CA ALA A 231 14.95 -10.34 -1.43
C ALA A 231 14.29 -11.27 -0.39
N ASN A 232 14.48 -12.59 -0.52
CA ASN A 232 13.82 -13.56 0.36
C ASN A 232 14.13 -13.32 1.84
N GLY A 233 13.08 -13.29 2.66
CA GLY A 233 13.20 -13.12 4.12
C GLY A 233 13.54 -11.69 4.57
N HIS A 234 13.50 -10.73 3.65
CA HIS A 234 13.82 -9.33 3.94
C HIS A 234 12.61 -8.40 3.93
N ILE A 235 12.78 -7.28 4.60
CA ILE A 235 11.82 -6.17 4.68
C ILE A 235 12.47 -4.98 3.98
N PHE A 236 11.69 -4.24 3.17
CA PHE A 236 12.15 -3.05 2.47
C PHE A 236 11.17 -1.89 2.63
N ASN A 237 11.69 -0.69 2.85
CA ASN A 237 10.92 0.54 2.72
C ASN A 237 10.70 0.86 1.24
N VAL A 238 9.47 1.24 0.90
CA VAL A 238 9.11 1.72 -0.43
C VAL A 238 8.50 3.11 -0.31
N ALA A 239 9.27 4.11 -0.69
CA ALA A 239 9.00 5.52 -0.47
C ALA A 239 9.68 6.38 -1.54
N ALA A 240 9.36 7.67 -1.58
CA ALA A 240 10.10 8.62 -2.42
C ALA A 240 11.47 9.01 -1.81
N GLY A 241 11.64 8.82 -0.50
CA GLY A 241 12.82 9.28 0.24
C GLY A 241 12.88 10.81 0.40
N GLN A 242 11.78 11.50 0.15
CA GLN A 242 11.69 12.96 0.13
C GLN A 242 10.44 13.40 0.91
N PRO A 243 10.58 13.93 2.14
CA PRO A 243 9.44 14.41 2.90
C PRO A 243 8.89 15.71 2.33
N ALA A 244 7.57 15.86 2.39
CA ALA A 244 6.89 17.13 2.18
C ALA A 244 5.88 17.38 3.30
N SER A 245 5.74 18.64 3.74
CA SER A 245 4.73 19.01 4.72
C SER A 245 3.32 19.01 4.08
N VAL A 246 2.29 18.94 4.91
CA VAL A 246 0.90 19.03 4.43
C VAL A 246 0.63 20.42 3.82
N ASN A 247 1.28 21.48 4.34
CA ASN A 247 1.23 22.82 3.77
C ASN A 247 1.84 22.88 2.37
N GLU A 248 3.06 22.30 2.19
CA GLU A 248 3.73 22.24 0.89
C GLU A 248 2.91 21.43 -0.12
N LEU A 249 2.32 20.31 0.30
CA LEU A 249 1.44 19.51 -0.54
C LEU A 249 0.23 20.35 -1.04
N ALA A 250 -0.42 21.06 -0.12
CA ALA A 250 -1.58 21.91 -0.46
C ALA A 250 -1.23 23.00 -1.48
N ASP A 251 -0.11 23.71 -1.23
CA ASP A 251 0.37 24.77 -2.11
C ASP A 251 0.80 24.23 -3.47
N LEU A 252 1.42 23.05 -3.51
CA LEU A 252 1.80 22.38 -4.76
C LEU A 252 0.57 22.01 -5.57
N ILE A 253 -0.47 21.45 -4.94
CA ILE A 253 -1.74 21.12 -5.62
C ILE A 253 -2.40 22.39 -6.16
N GLY A 254 -2.44 23.48 -5.38
CA GLY A 254 -2.96 24.76 -5.83
C GLY A 254 -2.25 25.28 -7.08
N ARG A 255 -0.92 25.23 -7.11
CA ARG A 255 -0.12 25.61 -8.29
C ARG A 255 -0.42 24.72 -9.51
N ILE A 256 -0.53 23.40 -9.30
CA ILE A 256 -0.83 22.44 -10.39
C ILE A 256 -2.20 22.73 -11.00
N LEU A 257 -3.20 23.02 -10.17
CA LEU A 257 -4.58 23.29 -10.61
C LEU A 257 -4.81 24.76 -11.05
N GLY A 258 -3.83 25.64 -10.84
CA GLY A 258 -3.97 27.07 -11.11
C GLY A 258 -5.07 27.74 -10.26
N LYS A 259 -5.30 27.24 -9.03
CA LYS A 259 -6.36 27.69 -8.11
C LYS A 259 -5.81 28.16 -6.77
N PRO A 260 -6.42 29.17 -6.14
CA PRO A 260 -6.10 29.55 -4.78
C PRO A 260 -6.47 28.43 -3.81
N VAL A 261 -5.73 28.32 -2.71
CA VAL A 261 -5.97 27.32 -1.66
C VAL A 261 -6.41 28.03 -0.39
N GLU A 262 -7.64 27.80 0.02
CA GLU A 262 -8.14 28.22 1.32
C GLU A 262 -7.91 27.11 2.34
N LYS A 263 -7.12 27.39 3.40
CA LYS A 263 -6.72 26.42 4.43
C LYS A 263 -7.50 26.70 5.73
N LEU A 264 -8.25 25.72 6.21
CA LEU A 264 -8.89 25.70 7.52
C LEU A 264 -8.11 24.77 8.44
N PHE A 265 -7.69 25.29 9.60
CA PHE A 265 -6.93 24.51 10.57
C PHE A 265 -7.85 23.95 11.65
N ALA A 266 -7.71 22.66 11.93
CA ALA A 266 -8.45 21.92 12.95
C ALA A 266 -7.48 21.30 13.97
N PRO A 267 -7.95 20.92 15.18
CA PRO A 267 -7.11 20.26 16.17
C PRO A 267 -6.41 19.01 15.59
N PRO A 268 -5.18 18.67 16.04
CA PRO A 268 -4.48 17.47 15.61
C PRO A 268 -5.30 16.20 15.87
N ARG A 269 -5.19 15.22 14.99
CA ARG A 269 -5.85 13.92 15.17
C ARG A 269 -5.11 13.09 16.23
N PRO A 270 -5.80 12.47 17.21
CA PRO A 270 -5.17 11.54 18.14
C PRO A 270 -4.50 10.39 17.39
N GLY A 271 -3.25 10.09 17.81
CA GLY A 271 -2.49 8.99 17.20
C GLY A 271 -1.86 9.29 15.84
N ASP A 272 -1.93 10.53 15.35
CA ASP A 272 -1.22 10.91 14.13
C ASP A 272 0.28 11.11 14.42
N VAL A 273 1.14 10.59 13.54
CA VAL A 273 2.60 10.72 13.61
C VAL A 273 2.98 12.07 13.02
N ARG A 274 3.81 12.88 13.72
CA ARG A 274 4.19 14.20 13.21
C ARG A 274 5.00 14.09 11.92
N ASP A 275 6.09 13.32 11.93
CA ASP A 275 6.99 13.22 10.79
C ASP A 275 7.23 11.76 10.41
N SER A 276 7.11 11.47 9.10
CA SER A 276 7.26 10.12 8.59
C SER A 276 7.84 10.13 7.17
N TRP A 277 9.11 9.74 7.04
CA TRP A 277 9.77 9.51 5.76
C TRP A 277 10.84 8.44 5.90
N ALA A 278 11.24 7.82 4.77
CA ALA A 278 12.06 6.62 4.76
C ALA A 278 13.45 6.82 4.16
N ASP A 279 14.39 6.05 4.66
CA ASP A 279 15.57 5.63 3.90
C ASP A 279 15.15 4.48 2.96
N VAL A 280 15.54 4.56 1.70
CA VAL A 280 15.22 3.57 0.65
C VAL A 280 16.48 2.86 0.14
N THR A 281 17.61 3.02 0.82
CA THR A 281 18.90 2.45 0.41
C THR A 281 18.83 0.94 0.29
N ALA A 282 18.22 0.24 1.27
CA ALA A 282 18.10 -1.21 1.23
C ALA A 282 17.27 -1.70 0.02
N ALA A 283 16.17 -1.01 -0.33
CA ALA A 283 15.38 -1.31 -1.52
C ALA A 283 16.16 -1.02 -2.82
N ASN A 284 16.95 0.06 -2.85
CA ASN A 284 17.80 0.39 -3.98
C ASN A 284 18.83 -0.72 -4.23
N ASP A 285 19.56 -1.13 -3.20
CA ASP A 285 20.67 -2.08 -3.28
C ASP A 285 20.19 -3.50 -3.60
N ALA A 286 19.13 -3.97 -2.95
CA ALA A 286 18.66 -5.34 -3.09
C ALA A 286 17.65 -5.54 -4.23
N LEU A 287 16.78 -4.56 -4.50
CA LEU A 287 15.74 -4.67 -5.52
C LEU A 287 16.06 -3.87 -6.80
N GLY A 288 17.08 -3.03 -6.78
CA GLY A 288 17.33 -2.06 -7.85
C GLY A 288 16.24 -0.99 -7.93
N TYR A 289 15.52 -0.74 -6.82
CA TYR A 289 14.48 0.28 -6.75
C TYR A 289 15.07 1.66 -6.99
N LYS A 290 14.38 2.46 -7.79
CA LYS A 290 14.72 3.88 -8.01
C LYS A 290 13.45 4.69 -8.05
N LEU A 291 13.50 5.93 -7.57
CA LEU A 291 12.38 6.85 -7.72
C LEU A 291 12.20 7.19 -9.20
N LEU A 292 11.15 6.64 -9.81
CA LEU A 292 10.82 6.86 -11.23
C LEU A 292 9.97 8.12 -11.40
N MET A 293 9.10 8.40 -10.44
CA MET A 293 8.10 9.45 -10.52
C MET A 293 8.17 10.34 -9.27
N PRO A 294 8.62 11.59 -9.39
CA PRO A 294 8.65 12.54 -8.28
C PRO A 294 7.25 13.04 -7.91
N LEU A 295 7.11 13.67 -6.72
CA LEU A 295 5.84 14.09 -6.15
C LEU A 295 5.03 14.99 -7.10
N GLU A 296 5.63 16.04 -7.64
CA GLU A 296 4.91 17.02 -8.48
C GLU A 296 4.34 16.39 -9.74
N GLU A 297 5.11 15.56 -10.43
CA GLU A 297 4.65 14.89 -11.65
C GLU A 297 3.56 13.87 -11.33
N GLY A 298 3.71 13.09 -10.25
CA GLY A 298 2.70 12.17 -9.76
C GLY A 298 1.38 12.87 -9.41
N LEU A 299 1.44 14.09 -8.82
CA LEU A 299 0.25 14.89 -8.54
C LEU A 299 -0.44 15.38 -9.81
N ARG A 300 0.31 15.79 -10.85
CA ARG A 300 -0.25 16.17 -12.16
C ARG A 300 -1.02 15.02 -12.81
N LEU A 301 -0.42 13.82 -12.82
CA LEU A 301 -1.06 12.63 -13.36
C LEU A 301 -2.30 12.22 -12.53
N THR A 302 -2.22 12.34 -11.19
CA THR A 302 -3.35 12.03 -10.31
C THR A 302 -4.51 13.01 -10.55
N ALA A 303 -4.22 14.30 -10.67
CA ALA A 303 -5.22 15.32 -10.97
C ALA A 303 -5.91 15.07 -12.31
N GLY A 304 -5.13 14.76 -13.37
CA GLY A 304 -5.67 14.41 -14.68
C GLY A 304 -6.60 13.20 -14.67
N ALA A 305 -6.31 12.20 -13.84
CA ALA A 305 -7.12 10.99 -13.76
C ALA A 305 -8.35 11.12 -12.84
N LEU A 306 -8.34 12.05 -11.89
CA LEU A 306 -9.39 12.16 -10.87
C LEU A 306 -10.46 13.20 -11.25
N LEU A 307 -10.10 14.19 -12.09
CA LEU A 307 -10.93 15.34 -12.42
C LEU A 307 -11.54 15.26 -13.83
N VAL A 308 -11.36 14.16 -14.51
CA VAL A 308 -12.03 13.78 -15.78
C VAL A 308 -13.23 12.92 -15.45
#